data_796542c0d158ef81abf6b3938db0a2b6
#
_entry.id   796542c0d158ef81abf6b3938db0a2b6
#
_cell.length_a   1.000
_cell.length_b   1.000
_cell.length_c   1.000
_cell.angle_alpha   90.00
_cell.angle_beta   90.00
_cell.angle_gamma   90.00
#
_symmetry.space_group_name_H-M   'P 1'
#
loop_
_entity.id
_entity.type
_entity.pdbx_description
1 polymer ?
#
loop_
_entity_poly.entity_id
_entity_poly.type
_entity_poly.pdbx_seq_one_letter_code
_entity_poly.pdbx_strand_id
1 'polypeptide(L)'
;MKHTILNLGILIASVLMLTATILLLAFIFLQTGSVEAAIPALLLQPVTTTPTPFPTHTPSITATPFQPATPTQTFTVTLTPTPTETPTPTETFTPVPPTQTPLPTSTPEPPSGLPSEAYITDIYGYPQIANLDCEARTAVDLAAYFGISIPEMDFISLLPRSDNPNEGFVGSIYDEKGQLPPASYGVHAAPVAALLRAYGLNAWDQYGMDFETIQREVASGRPVMVWVIGNVWSSSGTETYISSSGASVTVAQWEHTVLVIGYDPEHVTVLDGDIIYESPIPKFIDSWSALGYMGILVE
;
A
#
# COMPACT_ATOMS: atom_id res chain seq x y z
N MET A 1 -4.71 0.89 63.06
CA MET A 1 -3.68 -0.15 63.18
C MET A 1 -3.87 -1.38 62.28
N LYS A 2 -5.08 -1.95 62.07
CA LYS A 2 -5.27 -3.17 61.26
C LYS A 2 -4.96 -2.96 59.76
N HIS A 3 -5.28 -1.81 59.18
CA HIS A 3 -5.01 -1.52 57.74
C HIS A 3 -3.51 -1.29 57.44
N THR A 4 -2.74 -0.77 58.39
CA THR A 4 -1.31 -0.51 58.20
C THR A 4 -0.52 -1.83 58.17
N ILE A 5 -0.92 -2.81 58.94
CA ILE A 5 -0.29 -4.14 59.00
C ILE A 5 -0.57 -4.94 57.74
N LEU A 6 -1.81 -4.83 57.21
CA LEU A 6 -2.23 -5.52 55.98
C LEU A 6 -1.43 -4.98 54.78
N ASN A 7 -1.29 -3.65 54.68
CA ASN A 7 -0.54 -3.02 53.56
C ASN A 7 0.95 -3.36 53.61
N LEU A 8 1.53 -3.46 54.80
CA LEU A 8 2.94 -3.85 54.96
C LEU A 8 3.16 -5.33 54.56
N GLY A 9 2.21 -6.22 54.88
CA GLY A 9 2.26 -7.62 54.47
C GLY A 9 2.20 -7.80 52.94
N ILE A 10 1.34 -7.04 52.26
CA ILE A 10 1.24 -7.05 50.79
C ILE A 10 2.52 -6.54 50.12
N LEU A 11 3.11 -5.45 50.68
CA LEU A 11 4.34 -4.91 50.15
C LEU A 11 5.52 -5.89 50.28
N ILE A 12 5.66 -6.57 51.44
CA ILE A 12 6.68 -7.57 51.64
C ILE A 12 6.50 -8.77 50.70
N ALA A 13 5.26 -9.26 50.51
CA ALA A 13 4.98 -10.36 49.59
C ALA A 13 5.33 -9.99 48.13
N SER A 14 5.04 -8.77 47.72
CA SER A 14 5.36 -8.29 46.34
C SER A 14 6.86 -8.19 46.12
N VAL A 15 7.64 -7.71 47.12
CA VAL A 15 9.09 -7.63 47.03
C VAL A 15 9.73 -9.01 46.99
N LEU A 16 9.25 -9.96 47.79
CA LEU A 16 9.73 -11.34 47.76
C LEU A 16 9.44 -12.06 46.45
N MET A 17 8.25 -11.80 45.84
CA MET A 17 7.92 -12.35 44.55
C MET A 17 8.81 -11.79 43.43
N LEU A 18 9.07 -10.50 43.45
CA LEU A 18 9.95 -9.85 42.48
C LEU A 18 11.38 -10.36 42.56
N THR A 19 11.93 -10.52 43.78
CA THR A 19 13.29 -11.07 43.99
C THR A 19 13.40 -12.52 43.55
N ALA A 20 12.38 -13.35 43.80
CA ALA A 20 12.36 -14.73 43.33
C ALA A 20 12.33 -14.82 41.80
N THR A 21 11.58 -13.93 41.13
CA THR A 21 11.53 -13.87 39.64
C THR A 21 12.89 -13.45 39.07
N ILE A 22 13.57 -12.47 39.66
CA ILE A 22 14.91 -12.02 39.21
C ILE A 22 15.94 -13.14 39.38
N LEU A 23 15.91 -13.85 40.51
CA LEU A 23 16.82 -14.98 40.74
C LEU A 23 16.56 -16.14 39.78
N LEU A 24 15.29 -16.43 39.44
CA LEU A 24 14.93 -17.45 38.46
C LEU A 24 15.43 -17.07 37.05
N LEU A 25 15.25 -15.82 36.65
CA LEU A 25 15.73 -15.32 35.35
C LEU A 25 17.26 -15.35 35.26
N ALA A 26 17.96 -14.95 36.35
CA ALA A 26 19.41 -15.05 36.44
C ALA A 26 19.90 -16.51 36.37
N PHE A 27 19.21 -17.44 37.02
CA PHE A 27 19.52 -18.86 36.96
C PHE A 27 19.33 -19.44 35.57
N ILE A 28 18.22 -19.08 34.86
CA ILE A 28 17.97 -19.48 33.48
C ILE A 28 19.07 -18.92 32.58
N PHE A 29 19.45 -17.65 32.75
CA PHE A 29 20.51 -17.01 31.96
C PHE A 29 21.88 -17.68 32.16
N LEU A 30 22.22 -18.10 33.39
CA LEU A 30 23.42 -18.85 33.69
C LEU A 30 23.41 -20.28 33.09
N GLN A 31 22.25 -20.91 33.02
CA GLN A 31 22.09 -22.23 32.41
C GLN A 31 22.16 -22.19 30.88
N THR A 32 21.60 -21.16 30.22
CA THR A 32 21.63 -21.00 28.75
C THR A 32 22.97 -20.50 28.23
N GLY A 33 23.78 -19.83 29.09
CA GLY A 33 25.14 -19.42 28.75
C GLY A 33 26.15 -20.56 28.62
N SER A 34 25.81 -21.80 28.97
CA SER A 34 26.67 -22.97 28.90
C SER A 34 26.35 -23.99 27.79
N VAL A 35 25.50 -23.66 26.83
CA VAL A 35 25.13 -24.58 25.73
C VAL A 35 25.97 -24.38 24.44
N GLU A 36 26.96 -23.51 24.47
CA GLU A 36 27.82 -23.24 23.31
C GLU A 36 29.00 -24.23 23.14
N ALA A 37 29.00 -25.34 23.85
CA ALA A 37 30.11 -26.30 23.87
C ALA A 37 29.76 -27.74 23.44
N ALA A 38 28.77 -27.92 22.53
CA ALA A 38 28.47 -29.25 21.98
C ALA A 38 28.07 -29.22 20.52
N ILE A 39 28.85 -28.55 19.66
CA ILE A 39 28.84 -28.82 18.23
C ILE A 39 29.96 -29.85 17.98
N PRO A 40 29.64 -31.10 17.56
CA PRO A 40 30.71 -32.05 17.26
C PRO A 40 31.53 -31.54 16.07
N ALA A 41 32.85 -31.50 16.26
CA ALA A 41 33.87 -31.07 15.31
C ALA A 41 33.92 -31.90 14.00
N LEU A 42 32.87 -32.60 13.64
CA LEU A 42 32.80 -33.52 12.48
C LEU A 42 32.18 -32.89 11.22
N LEU A 43 31.81 -31.62 11.24
CA LEU A 43 31.17 -30.92 10.09
C LEU A 43 31.97 -29.73 9.53
N LEU A 44 33.20 -29.54 9.97
CA LEU A 44 34.14 -28.58 9.39
C LEU A 44 35.21 -29.28 8.51
N GLN A 45 34.76 -29.97 7.48
CA GLN A 45 35.62 -30.26 6.34
C GLN A 45 35.61 -29.05 5.41
N PRO A 46 36.76 -28.44 5.10
CA PRO A 46 36.78 -27.37 4.09
C PRO A 46 36.48 -28.03 2.71
N VAL A 47 35.32 -27.68 2.16
CA VAL A 47 34.99 -27.97 0.76
C VAL A 47 35.91 -27.10 -0.09
N THR A 48 36.99 -27.69 -0.56
CA THR A 48 37.85 -27.06 -1.56
C THR A 48 37.12 -27.13 -2.91
N THR A 49 36.30 -26.11 -3.20
CA THR A 49 35.74 -25.93 -4.53
C THR A 49 36.83 -25.35 -5.42
N THR A 50 37.41 -26.17 -6.28
CA THR A 50 38.22 -25.70 -7.39
C THR A 50 37.30 -24.86 -8.30
N PRO A 51 37.58 -23.56 -8.55
CA PRO A 51 36.75 -22.78 -9.44
C PRO A 51 36.89 -23.33 -10.86
N THR A 52 35.81 -23.86 -11.41
CA THR A 52 35.72 -24.20 -12.85
C THR A 52 35.79 -22.88 -13.62
N PRO A 53 36.74 -22.72 -14.57
CA PRO A 53 36.79 -21.49 -15.35
C PRO A 53 35.53 -21.36 -16.19
N PHE A 54 34.85 -20.23 -16.06
CA PHE A 54 33.73 -19.85 -16.92
C PHE A 54 34.23 -19.74 -18.37
N PRO A 55 33.47 -20.24 -19.36
CA PRO A 55 33.83 -20.03 -20.76
C PRO A 55 33.74 -18.51 -21.04
N THR A 56 34.87 -17.92 -21.34
CA THR A 56 34.97 -16.54 -21.81
C THR A 56 34.46 -16.50 -23.24
N HIS A 57 33.21 -16.10 -23.44
CA HIS A 57 32.73 -15.73 -24.76
C HIS A 57 33.35 -14.37 -25.15
N THR A 58 34.33 -14.41 -25.99
CA THR A 58 34.84 -13.22 -26.67
C THR A 58 33.72 -12.74 -27.63
N PRO A 59 33.15 -11.58 -27.48
CA PRO A 59 32.20 -11.07 -28.47
C PRO A 59 32.95 -10.76 -29.74
N SER A 60 32.67 -11.51 -30.81
CA SER A 60 33.13 -11.19 -32.16
C SER A 60 32.29 -10.00 -32.64
N ILE A 61 32.84 -8.80 -32.55
CA ILE A 61 32.25 -7.60 -33.15
C ILE A 61 32.55 -7.65 -34.65
N THR A 62 31.60 -8.16 -35.42
CA THR A 62 31.60 -7.98 -36.86
C THR A 62 31.15 -6.53 -37.09
N ALA A 63 32.10 -5.67 -37.46
CA ALA A 63 31.82 -4.31 -37.85
C ALA A 63 30.97 -4.33 -39.14
N THR A 64 29.66 -3.97 -39.01
CA THR A 64 28.82 -3.70 -40.16
C THR A 64 29.24 -2.36 -40.76
N PRO A 65 29.56 -2.28 -42.06
CA PRO A 65 29.94 -0.99 -42.66
C PRO A 65 28.82 0.03 -42.53
N PHE A 66 29.18 1.19 -42.07
CA PHE A 66 28.29 2.36 -41.97
C PHE A 66 27.80 2.72 -43.38
N GLN A 67 26.50 2.54 -43.63
CA GLN A 67 25.84 3.00 -44.83
C GLN A 67 25.33 4.42 -44.56
N PRO A 68 25.73 5.45 -45.32
CA PRO A 68 25.24 6.80 -45.15
C PRO A 68 23.70 6.82 -45.37
N ALA A 69 23.00 7.51 -44.50
CA ALA A 69 21.56 7.72 -44.63
C ALA A 69 21.25 8.48 -45.91
N THR A 70 20.30 7.98 -46.68
CA THR A 70 19.74 8.65 -47.85
C THR A 70 19.13 9.99 -47.41
N PRO A 71 19.40 11.12 -48.09
CA PRO A 71 18.84 12.40 -47.67
C PRO A 71 17.33 12.38 -47.78
N THR A 72 16.66 12.61 -46.63
CA THR A 72 15.22 12.81 -46.56
C THR A 72 14.87 14.10 -47.26
N GLN A 73 13.98 14.03 -48.27
CA GLN A 73 13.45 15.22 -48.95
C GLN A 73 12.63 16.05 -47.94
N THR A 74 13.09 17.24 -47.66
CA THR A 74 12.33 18.23 -46.89
C THR A 74 11.29 18.85 -47.81
N PHE A 75 10.04 18.58 -47.55
CA PHE A 75 8.91 19.26 -48.23
C PHE A 75 8.81 20.69 -47.64
N THR A 76 9.07 21.69 -48.48
CA THR A 76 8.82 23.09 -48.13
C THR A 76 7.31 23.34 -48.30
N VAL A 77 6.63 23.52 -47.16
CA VAL A 77 5.21 23.95 -47.18
C VAL A 77 5.13 25.41 -47.62
N THR A 78 4.61 25.63 -48.83
CA THR A 78 4.25 26.98 -49.31
C THR A 78 2.96 27.38 -48.61
N LEU A 79 3.03 28.40 -47.73
CA LEU A 79 1.86 28.98 -47.10
C LEU A 79 1.03 29.72 -48.13
N THR A 80 -0.17 29.19 -48.46
CA THR A 80 -1.17 29.91 -49.22
C THR A 80 -1.77 31.00 -48.32
N PRO A 81 -1.89 32.26 -48.76
CA PRO A 81 -2.51 33.28 -47.90
C PRO A 81 -3.99 32.98 -47.69
N THR A 82 -4.37 32.88 -46.41
CA THR A 82 -5.74 32.77 -45.96
C THR A 82 -6.52 34.03 -46.34
N PRO A 83 -7.73 33.93 -46.92
CA PRO A 83 -8.54 35.12 -47.23
C PRO A 83 -8.92 35.82 -45.92
N THR A 84 -8.74 37.14 -45.93
CA THR A 84 -9.13 38.02 -44.81
C THR A 84 -10.64 38.03 -44.70
N GLU A 85 -11.17 37.59 -43.61
CA GLU A 85 -12.59 37.59 -43.25
C GLU A 85 -13.07 39.06 -43.16
N THR A 86 -14.16 39.36 -43.88
CA THR A 86 -14.87 40.63 -43.81
C THR A 86 -15.56 40.74 -42.45
N PRO A 87 -15.44 41.85 -41.72
CA PRO A 87 -16.08 41.99 -40.39
C PRO A 87 -17.60 41.91 -40.53
N THR A 88 -18.18 40.92 -39.86
CA THR A 88 -19.63 40.77 -39.67
C THR A 88 -20.18 41.92 -38.83
N PRO A 89 -21.33 42.54 -39.15
CA PRO A 89 -21.87 43.64 -38.36
C PRO A 89 -22.13 43.21 -36.92
N THR A 90 -21.66 44.00 -35.95
CA THR A 90 -21.85 43.84 -34.53
C THR A 90 -23.33 43.91 -34.18
N GLU A 91 -23.86 42.80 -33.68
CA GLU A 91 -25.23 42.77 -33.13
C GLU A 91 -25.32 43.65 -31.88
N THR A 92 -26.27 44.57 -31.90
CA THR A 92 -26.58 45.42 -30.72
C THR A 92 -27.33 44.59 -29.67
N PHE A 93 -26.68 44.33 -28.55
CA PHE A 93 -27.32 43.58 -27.47
C PHE A 93 -28.51 44.36 -26.87
N THR A 94 -29.68 43.80 -26.99
CA THR A 94 -30.85 44.25 -26.23
C THR A 94 -30.67 43.80 -24.78
N PRO A 95 -30.87 44.64 -23.74
CA PRO A 95 -30.71 44.21 -22.36
C PRO A 95 -31.70 43.10 -22.00
N VAL A 96 -31.15 41.93 -21.63
CA VAL A 96 -31.93 40.79 -21.14
C VAL A 96 -32.46 41.14 -19.71
N PRO A 97 -33.74 40.87 -19.40
CA PRO A 97 -34.26 41.03 -18.07
C PRO A 97 -33.46 40.20 -17.04
N PRO A 98 -33.31 40.59 -15.78
CA PRO A 98 -32.55 39.88 -14.79
C PRO A 98 -33.08 38.43 -14.66
N THR A 99 -32.22 37.48 -14.99
CA THR A 99 -32.48 36.06 -14.79
C THR A 99 -32.67 35.81 -13.30
N GLN A 100 -33.78 35.21 -12.93
CA GLN A 100 -34.04 34.81 -11.55
C GLN A 100 -32.89 33.92 -11.07
N THR A 101 -32.34 34.23 -9.92
CA THR A 101 -31.34 33.39 -9.24
C THR A 101 -31.91 31.98 -9.13
N PRO A 102 -31.25 30.96 -9.66
CA PRO A 102 -31.74 29.58 -9.52
C PRO A 102 -31.84 29.24 -8.05
N LEU A 103 -33.02 28.78 -7.63
CA LEU A 103 -33.24 28.16 -6.34
C LEU A 103 -32.14 27.08 -6.16
N PRO A 104 -31.48 26.96 -5.00
CA PRO A 104 -30.48 25.93 -4.78
C PRO A 104 -31.07 24.58 -5.19
N THR A 105 -30.50 23.99 -6.23
CA THR A 105 -30.82 22.64 -6.67
C THR A 105 -30.51 21.73 -5.50
N SER A 106 -31.54 21.04 -4.99
CA SER A 106 -31.33 19.97 -4.01
C SER A 106 -30.25 19.07 -4.48
N THR A 107 -29.21 18.88 -3.68
CA THR A 107 -28.18 17.86 -3.89
C THR A 107 -28.91 16.55 -4.23
N PRO A 108 -28.55 15.85 -5.31
CA PRO A 108 -29.17 14.58 -5.62
C PRO A 108 -29.09 13.68 -4.40
N GLU A 109 -30.24 13.21 -3.93
CA GLU A 109 -30.32 12.16 -2.92
C GLU A 109 -29.54 10.96 -3.45
N PRO A 110 -28.65 10.35 -2.65
CA PRO A 110 -27.86 9.19 -3.12
C PRO A 110 -28.80 8.12 -3.65
N PRO A 111 -28.42 7.41 -4.73
CA PRO A 111 -29.25 6.39 -5.32
C PRO A 111 -29.66 5.37 -4.28
N SER A 112 -30.96 5.13 -4.21
CA SER A 112 -31.73 4.37 -3.25
C SER A 112 -31.06 3.06 -2.78
N GLY A 113 -30.84 2.93 -1.48
CA GLY A 113 -30.63 1.66 -0.81
C GLY A 113 -29.45 1.54 0.11
N LEU A 114 -28.44 2.42 0.07
CA LEU A 114 -27.31 2.40 1.01
C LEU A 114 -27.67 3.24 2.26
N PRO A 115 -27.30 2.75 3.47
CA PRO A 115 -27.41 3.56 4.68
C PRO A 115 -26.50 4.79 4.59
N SER A 116 -26.92 5.91 5.24
CA SER A 116 -26.10 7.13 5.29
C SER A 116 -24.79 6.95 6.05
N GLU A 117 -24.71 5.95 6.91
CA GLU A 117 -23.54 5.60 7.71
C GLU A 117 -23.48 4.09 7.93
N ALA A 118 -22.28 3.56 8.01
CA ALA A 118 -22.03 2.17 8.38
C ALA A 118 -20.66 2.05 9.07
N TYR A 119 -20.55 1.10 9.99
CA TYR A 119 -19.31 0.84 10.71
C TYR A 119 -19.16 -0.64 11.03
N ILE A 120 -18.01 -1.19 10.76
CA ILE A 120 -17.65 -2.59 11.03
C ILE A 120 -17.02 -2.65 12.42
N THR A 121 -17.65 -3.40 13.31
CA THR A 121 -17.11 -3.75 14.62
C THR A 121 -16.32 -5.06 14.55
N ASP A 122 -15.63 -5.41 15.64
CA ASP A 122 -14.89 -6.68 15.78
C ASP A 122 -13.80 -6.94 14.73
N ILE A 123 -13.28 -5.87 14.12
CA ILE A 123 -12.08 -5.88 13.31
C ILE A 123 -10.89 -5.34 14.10
N TYR A 124 -9.77 -6.05 14.04
CA TYR A 124 -8.57 -5.72 14.81
C TYR A 124 -7.38 -5.66 13.87
N GLY A 125 -6.53 -4.67 14.08
CA GLY A 125 -5.26 -4.53 13.39
C GLY A 125 -4.09 -4.57 14.37
N TYR A 126 -2.90 -4.73 13.82
CA TYR A 126 -1.67 -4.78 14.59
C TYR A 126 -0.63 -3.82 14.00
N PRO A 127 0.32 -3.31 14.82
CA PRO A 127 1.35 -2.44 14.29
C PRO A 127 2.23 -3.17 13.26
N GLN A 128 2.72 -2.42 12.29
CA GLN A 128 3.72 -2.91 11.34
C GLN A 128 5.00 -3.36 12.07
N ILE A 129 5.63 -4.42 11.61
CA ILE A 129 6.88 -4.96 12.17
C ILE A 129 8.13 -4.44 11.45
N ALA A 130 7.95 -3.79 10.30
CA ALA A 130 9.02 -3.20 9.50
C ALA A 130 8.57 -1.85 8.91
N ASN A 131 9.42 -1.22 8.08
CA ASN A 131 9.12 0.08 7.50
C ASN A 131 8.17 0.00 6.30
N LEU A 132 8.30 -1.03 5.46
CA LEU A 132 7.57 -1.19 4.20
C LEU A 132 6.81 -2.53 4.18
N ASP A 133 6.05 -2.83 5.22
CA ASP A 133 5.22 -4.03 5.32
C ASP A 133 3.72 -3.71 5.45
N CYS A 134 3.34 -2.46 5.15
CA CYS A 134 1.96 -2.00 5.28
C CYS A 134 0.98 -2.87 4.49
N GLU A 135 1.31 -3.29 3.28
CA GLU A 135 0.45 -4.12 2.44
C GLU A 135 0.30 -5.53 3.03
N ALA A 136 1.39 -6.09 3.56
CA ALA A 136 1.33 -7.38 4.23
C ALA A 136 0.53 -7.30 5.53
N ARG A 137 0.79 -6.27 6.36
CA ARG A 137 0.08 -6.04 7.62
C ARG A 137 -1.42 -5.89 7.38
N THR A 138 -1.81 -4.98 6.48
CA THR A 138 -3.21 -4.73 6.15
C THR A 138 -3.88 -5.97 5.55
N ALA A 139 -3.18 -6.73 4.70
CA ALA A 139 -3.70 -7.96 4.09
C ALA A 139 -3.95 -9.08 5.12
N VAL A 140 -3.02 -9.29 6.07
CA VAL A 140 -3.21 -10.35 7.08
C VAL A 140 -4.24 -9.96 8.14
N ASP A 141 -4.42 -8.67 8.44
CA ASP A 141 -5.51 -8.19 9.29
C ASP A 141 -6.87 -8.35 8.60
N LEU A 142 -6.95 -8.04 7.29
CA LEU A 142 -8.14 -8.34 6.48
C LEU A 142 -8.48 -9.82 6.48
N ALA A 143 -7.49 -10.70 6.25
CA ALA A 143 -7.68 -12.15 6.26
C ALA A 143 -8.15 -12.64 7.63
N ALA A 144 -7.59 -12.11 8.72
CA ALA A 144 -7.98 -12.46 10.08
C ALA A 144 -9.44 -12.11 10.39
N TYR A 145 -9.94 -10.98 9.88
CA TYR A 145 -11.35 -10.61 9.99
C TYR A 145 -12.28 -11.67 9.36
N PHE A 146 -11.88 -12.25 8.24
CA PHE A 146 -12.60 -13.35 7.58
C PHE A 146 -12.26 -14.74 8.15
N GLY A 147 -11.57 -14.82 9.29
CA GLY A 147 -11.27 -16.06 10.00
C GLY A 147 -10.04 -16.82 9.47
N ILE A 148 -9.24 -16.23 8.61
CA ILE A 148 -8.00 -16.82 8.08
C ILE A 148 -6.80 -16.19 8.78
N SER A 149 -6.12 -16.95 9.65
CA SER A 149 -4.93 -16.51 10.35
C SER A 149 -3.69 -16.78 9.51
N ILE A 150 -2.97 -15.71 9.15
CA ILE A 150 -1.75 -15.78 8.34
C ILE A 150 -0.62 -15.10 9.13
N PRO A 151 0.50 -15.80 9.41
CA PRO A 151 1.68 -15.14 9.98
C PRO A 151 2.21 -14.10 8.99
N GLU A 152 2.39 -12.87 9.45
CA GLU A 152 2.78 -11.75 8.58
C GLU A 152 4.09 -12.00 7.83
N MET A 153 5.11 -12.53 8.51
CA MET A 153 6.39 -12.87 7.87
C MET A 153 6.27 -13.97 6.81
N ASP A 154 5.33 -14.91 6.97
CA ASP A 154 5.06 -15.93 5.96
C ASP A 154 4.43 -15.27 4.72
N PHE A 155 3.46 -14.35 4.92
CA PHE A 155 2.86 -13.58 3.84
C PHE A 155 3.91 -12.77 3.08
N ILE A 156 4.77 -12.01 3.79
CA ILE A 156 5.86 -11.24 3.20
C ILE A 156 6.82 -12.13 2.38
N SER A 157 7.17 -13.30 2.91
CA SER A 157 8.13 -14.21 2.28
C SER A 157 7.61 -14.82 0.97
N LEU A 158 6.29 -14.94 0.84
CA LEU A 158 5.60 -15.53 -0.31
C LEU A 158 5.17 -14.48 -1.36
N LEU A 159 5.22 -13.19 -1.04
CA LEU A 159 5.00 -12.14 -2.04
C LEU A 159 6.06 -12.27 -3.14
N PRO A 160 5.65 -12.28 -4.43
CA PRO A 160 6.61 -12.28 -5.52
C PRO A 160 7.48 -11.02 -5.46
N ARG A 161 8.70 -11.10 -5.99
CA ARG A 161 9.63 -9.97 -6.07
C ARG A 161 9.72 -9.49 -7.51
N SER A 162 9.61 -8.18 -7.72
CA SER A 162 9.72 -7.54 -9.03
C SER A 162 10.24 -6.11 -8.85
N ASP A 163 10.70 -5.48 -9.91
CA ASP A 163 10.89 -4.03 -9.99
C ASP A 163 9.59 -3.31 -10.40
N ASN A 164 8.55 -4.07 -10.72
CA ASN A 164 7.22 -3.60 -11.06
C ASN A 164 6.25 -3.88 -9.89
N PRO A 165 5.75 -2.88 -9.17
CA PRO A 165 4.85 -3.11 -8.04
C PRO A 165 3.52 -3.79 -8.42
N ASN A 166 3.10 -3.73 -9.69
CA ASN A 166 1.94 -4.49 -10.17
C ASN A 166 2.21 -6.01 -10.31
N GLU A 167 3.47 -6.43 -10.28
CA GLU A 167 3.89 -7.83 -10.43
C GLU A 167 4.46 -8.42 -9.15
N GLY A 168 4.96 -7.58 -8.23
CA GLY A 168 5.56 -8.05 -7.00
C GLY A 168 6.11 -6.92 -6.13
N PHE A 169 6.62 -7.30 -4.97
CA PHE A 169 7.20 -6.39 -4.00
C PHE A 169 8.53 -5.81 -4.49
N VAL A 170 8.65 -4.49 -4.50
CA VAL A 170 9.85 -3.76 -4.93
C VAL A 170 10.71 -3.42 -3.72
N GLY A 171 11.92 -3.97 -3.66
CA GLY A 171 12.90 -3.65 -2.62
C GLY A 171 12.82 -4.50 -1.36
N SER A 172 13.07 -3.91 -0.20
CA SER A 172 13.11 -4.56 1.12
C SER A 172 12.17 -3.90 2.10
N ILE A 173 11.48 -4.70 2.93
CA ILE A 173 10.59 -4.19 3.98
C ILE A 173 11.31 -3.35 5.05
N TYR A 174 12.64 -3.48 5.16
CA TYR A 174 13.45 -2.78 6.17
C TYR A 174 14.00 -1.43 5.70
N ASP A 175 13.82 -1.10 4.41
CA ASP A 175 14.30 0.15 3.84
C ASP A 175 13.42 1.34 4.24
N GLU A 176 13.86 2.56 3.91
CA GLU A 176 13.15 3.79 4.26
C GLU A 176 11.85 3.95 3.48
N LYS A 177 10.83 4.52 4.14
CA LYS A 177 9.53 4.86 3.55
C LYS A 177 9.64 6.05 2.58
N GLY A 178 8.64 6.19 1.72
CA GLY A 178 8.45 7.38 0.87
C GLY A 178 9.34 7.42 -0.36
N GLN A 179 9.92 6.29 -0.76
CA GLN A 179 10.72 6.17 -1.97
C GLN A 179 9.85 5.80 -3.18
N LEU A 180 10.46 5.83 -4.36
CA LEU A 180 9.86 5.40 -5.63
C LEU A 180 10.74 4.33 -6.27
N PRO A 181 10.17 3.40 -7.07
CA PRO A 181 10.98 2.46 -7.84
C PRO A 181 12.01 3.20 -8.72
N PRO A 182 13.22 2.65 -8.93
CA PRO A 182 13.65 1.30 -8.57
C PRO A 182 14.13 1.12 -7.13
N ALA A 183 14.08 2.17 -6.28
CA ALA A 183 14.33 2.03 -4.85
C ALA A 183 13.18 1.23 -4.18
N SER A 184 13.35 0.90 -2.90
CA SER A 184 12.34 0.13 -2.16
C SER A 184 11.03 0.91 -2.07
N TYR A 185 9.93 0.26 -2.43
CA TYR A 185 8.65 0.92 -2.62
C TYR A 185 7.48 0.18 -1.93
N GLY A 186 7.33 -1.12 -2.19
CA GLY A 186 6.19 -1.90 -1.76
C GLY A 186 5.56 -2.69 -2.91
N VAL A 187 4.28 -3.01 -2.81
CA VAL A 187 3.55 -3.82 -3.80
C VAL A 187 2.12 -3.30 -3.99
N HIS A 188 1.62 -3.32 -5.23
CA HIS A 188 0.24 -2.96 -5.56
C HIS A 188 -0.75 -4.12 -5.33
N ALA A 189 -2.04 -3.88 -5.55
CA ALA A 189 -3.12 -4.78 -5.14
C ALA A 189 -3.08 -6.18 -5.78
N ALA A 190 -2.70 -6.31 -7.05
CA ALA A 190 -2.83 -7.57 -7.78
C ALA A 190 -2.02 -8.74 -7.17
N PRO A 191 -0.72 -8.61 -6.84
CA PRO A 191 0.04 -9.67 -6.17
C PRO A 191 -0.48 -9.99 -4.78
N VAL A 192 -0.93 -8.98 -4.02
CA VAL A 192 -1.50 -9.14 -2.67
C VAL A 192 -2.80 -9.94 -2.73
N ALA A 193 -3.72 -9.56 -3.61
CA ALA A 193 -4.99 -10.29 -3.81
C ALA A 193 -4.74 -11.74 -4.28
N ALA A 194 -3.76 -11.94 -5.17
CA ALA A 194 -3.39 -13.29 -5.62
C ALA A 194 -2.90 -14.17 -4.47
N LEU A 195 -2.08 -13.60 -3.58
CA LEU A 195 -1.58 -14.33 -2.41
C LEU A 195 -2.68 -14.59 -1.38
N LEU A 196 -3.59 -13.63 -1.12
CA LEU A 196 -4.76 -13.85 -0.28
C LEU A 196 -5.64 -15.00 -0.80
N ARG A 197 -5.84 -15.08 -2.13
CA ARG A 197 -6.54 -16.23 -2.74
C ARG A 197 -5.82 -17.55 -2.50
N ALA A 198 -4.49 -17.57 -2.53
CA ALA A 198 -3.71 -18.77 -2.25
C ALA A 198 -3.89 -19.25 -0.80
N TYR A 199 -4.17 -18.35 0.12
CA TYR A 199 -4.56 -18.68 1.51
C TYR A 199 -6.05 -19.02 1.66
N GLY A 200 -6.84 -18.99 0.60
CA GLY A 200 -8.26 -19.39 0.60
C GLY A 200 -9.25 -18.25 0.80
N LEU A 201 -8.80 -16.99 0.82
CA LEU A 201 -9.68 -15.83 0.86
C LEU A 201 -10.22 -15.54 -0.55
N ASN A 202 -11.55 -15.37 -0.70
CA ASN A 202 -12.12 -14.95 -2.00
C ASN A 202 -11.88 -13.46 -2.20
N ALA A 203 -10.65 -13.09 -2.58
CA ALA A 203 -10.17 -11.72 -2.72
C ALA A 203 -9.85 -11.40 -4.18
N TRP A 204 -10.18 -10.18 -4.62
CA TRP A 204 -9.79 -9.67 -5.94
C TRP A 204 -9.37 -8.21 -5.87
N ASP A 205 -8.42 -7.85 -6.70
CA ASP A 205 -7.96 -6.49 -6.89
C ASP A 205 -8.87 -5.73 -7.85
N GLN A 206 -9.09 -4.45 -7.57
CA GLN A 206 -9.84 -3.56 -8.44
C GLN A 206 -9.14 -2.20 -8.54
N TYR A 207 -9.12 -1.65 -9.77
CA TYR A 207 -8.67 -0.29 -10.08
C TYR A 207 -9.85 0.53 -10.59
N GLY A 208 -9.82 1.84 -10.40
CA GLY A 208 -10.92 2.72 -10.78
C GLY A 208 -12.19 2.45 -9.99
N MET A 209 -12.08 1.96 -8.76
CA MET A 209 -13.22 1.71 -7.88
C MET A 209 -13.91 3.03 -7.53
N ASP A 210 -15.21 3.08 -7.53
CA ASP A 210 -15.98 4.22 -7.02
C ASP A 210 -16.19 4.13 -5.50
N PHE A 211 -16.43 5.28 -4.89
CA PHE A 211 -16.64 5.35 -3.45
C PHE A 211 -17.94 4.65 -3.00
N GLU A 212 -18.96 4.61 -3.87
CA GLU A 212 -20.20 3.87 -3.60
C GLU A 212 -19.95 2.38 -3.45
N THR A 213 -18.99 1.81 -4.18
CA THR A 213 -18.56 0.41 -4.00
C THR A 213 -17.99 0.19 -2.61
N ILE A 214 -17.12 1.08 -2.10
CA ILE A 214 -16.61 0.99 -0.74
C ILE A 214 -17.77 1.07 0.27
N GLN A 215 -18.69 2.01 0.09
CA GLN A 215 -19.85 2.15 0.98
C GLN A 215 -20.71 0.88 1.00
N ARG A 216 -20.92 0.27 -0.16
CA ARG A 216 -21.70 -0.98 -0.28
C ARG A 216 -21.03 -2.14 0.43
N GLU A 217 -19.73 -2.29 0.29
CA GLU A 217 -18.96 -3.33 0.95
C GLU A 217 -18.99 -3.16 2.47
N VAL A 218 -18.68 -1.95 2.96
CA VAL A 218 -18.69 -1.63 4.39
C VAL A 218 -20.09 -1.80 5.00
N ALA A 219 -21.14 -1.33 4.31
CA ALA A 219 -22.53 -1.52 4.74
C ALA A 219 -22.95 -3.00 4.79
N SER A 220 -22.27 -3.85 4.01
CA SER A 220 -22.46 -5.32 4.01
C SER A 220 -21.57 -6.04 5.03
N GLY A 221 -20.83 -5.29 5.87
CA GLY A 221 -19.92 -5.87 6.86
C GLY A 221 -18.61 -6.38 6.27
N ARG A 222 -18.20 -5.91 5.09
CA ARG A 222 -16.95 -6.32 4.45
C ARG A 222 -15.99 -5.13 4.38
N PRO A 223 -14.87 -5.16 5.14
CA PRO A 223 -13.85 -4.13 5.09
C PRO A 223 -13.14 -4.15 3.73
N VAL A 224 -12.72 -2.98 3.26
CA VAL A 224 -12.05 -2.81 1.96
C VAL A 224 -10.62 -2.36 2.19
N MET A 225 -9.66 -3.12 1.67
CA MET A 225 -8.27 -2.69 1.65
C MET A 225 -8.05 -1.72 0.50
N VAL A 226 -7.44 -0.57 0.78
CA VAL A 226 -7.19 0.48 -0.22
C VAL A 226 -5.76 1.01 -0.14
N TRP A 227 -5.24 1.48 -1.28
CA TRP A 227 -3.94 2.13 -1.38
C TRP A 227 -4.10 3.65 -1.34
N VAL A 228 -3.46 4.28 -0.37
CA VAL A 228 -3.53 5.73 -0.08
C VAL A 228 -2.13 6.32 0.00
N ILE A 229 -2.02 7.61 0.29
CA ILE A 229 -0.76 8.30 0.54
C ILE A 229 -0.60 8.53 2.04
N GLY A 230 0.45 8.01 2.64
CA GLY A 230 0.70 8.10 4.09
C GLY A 230 -0.55 7.79 4.90
N ASN A 231 -0.74 8.43 6.05
CA ASN A 231 -1.95 8.27 6.87
C ASN A 231 -3.12 9.08 6.27
N VAL A 232 -3.54 8.70 5.07
CA VAL A 232 -4.56 9.41 4.28
C VAL A 232 -4.21 10.89 4.11
N TRP A 233 -3.00 11.18 3.65
CA TRP A 233 -2.58 12.55 3.32
C TRP A 233 -3.11 12.95 1.94
N SER A 234 -3.17 14.26 1.69
CA SER A 234 -3.40 14.74 0.33
C SER A 234 -2.28 14.30 -0.59
N SER A 235 -2.64 13.94 -1.82
CA SER A 235 -1.66 13.54 -2.82
C SER A 235 -0.71 14.69 -3.16
N SER A 236 0.60 14.40 -3.17
CA SER A 236 1.64 15.32 -3.64
C SER A 236 1.94 15.17 -5.13
N GLY A 237 1.19 14.33 -5.83
CA GLY A 237 1.38 13.97 -7.23
C GLY A 237 1.84 12.53 -7.40
N THR A 238 1.83 12.08 -8.64
CA THR A 238 2.23 10.74 -9.05
C THR A 238 3.30 10.79 -10.11
N GLU A 239 4.08 9.71 -10.23
CA GLU A 239 5.07 9.53 -11.27
C GLU A 239 4.74 8.28 -12.10
N THR A 240 5.24 8.26 -13.33
CA THR A 240 5.20 7.08 -14.19
C THR A 240 6.57 6.40 -14.13
N TYR A 241 6.60 5.22 -13.55
CA TYR A 241 7.79 4.37 -13.57
C TYR A 241 7.72 3.39 -14.74
N ILE A 242 8.86 3.17 -15.40
CA ILE A 242 8.99 2.15 -16.46
C ILE A 242 9.85 1.01 -15.88
N SER A 243 9.24 -0.15 -15.72
CA SER A 243 9.91 -1.33 -15.20
C SER A 243 10.94 -1.91 -16.18
N SER A 244 11.77 -2.83 -15.73
CA SER A 244 12.74 -3.53 -16.58
C SER A 244 12.11 -4.33 -17.73
N SER A 245 10.84 -4.72 -17.58
CA SER A 245 10.04 -5.36 -18.65
C SER A 245 9.50 -4.36 -19.68
N GLY A 246 9.64 -3.04 -19.44
CA GLY A 246 9.07 -1.98 -20.27
C GLY A 246 7.63 -1.62 -19.92
N ALA A 247 7.05 -2.19 -18.87
CA ALA A 247 5.71 -1.86 -18.41
C ALA A 247 5.69 -0.48 -17.73
N SER A 248 4.66 0.31 -18.04
CA SER A 248 4.41 1.62 -17.42
C SER A 248 3.54 1.44 -16.18
N VAL A 249 3.95 1.99 -15.06
CA VAL A 249 3.25 1.89 -13.77
C VAL A 249 3.14 3.26 -13.12
N THR A 250 1.96 3.61 -12.63
CA THR A 250 1.75 4.81 -11.82
C THR A 250 2.21 4.52 -10.39
N VAL A 251 3.08 5.36 -9.85
CA VAL A 251 3.63 5.26 -8.50
C VAL A 251 3.53 6.61 -7.80
N ALA A 252 3.50 6.60 -6.47
CA ALA A 252 3.46 7.81 -5.66
C ALA A 252 4.36 7.66 -4.44
N GLN A 253 5.02 8.75 -4.05
CA GLN A 253 5.77 8.76 -2.79
C GLN A 253 4.83 8.55 -1.60
N TRP A 254 5.34 7.90 -0.55
CA TRP A 254 4.58 7.61 0.67
C TRP A 254 3.34 6.73 0.42
N GLU A 255 3.41 5.87 -0.60
CA GLU A 255 2.41 4.83 -0.79
C GLU A 255 2.18 4.08 0.53
N HIS A 256 0.93 3.77 0.83
CA HIS A 256 0.51 3.14 2.07
C HIS A 256 -0.83 2.41 1.88
N THR A 257 -1.14 1.50 2.79
CA THR A 257 -2.40 0.76 2.76
C THR A 257 -3.15 0.84 4.08
N VAL A 258 -4.48 0.93 3.98
CA VAL A 258 -5.39 0.92 5.13
C VAL A 258 -6.62 0.06 4.83
N LEU A 259 -7.35 -0.35 5.87
CA LEU A 259 -8.68 -0.91 5.73
C LEU A 259 -9.72 0.17 5.94
N VAL A 260 -10.63 0.34 4.99
CA VAL A 260 -11.86 1.13 5.21
C VAL A 260 -12.85 0.25 5.96
N ILE A 261 -13.23 0.70 7.14
CA ILE A 261 -14.09 -0.03 8.08
C ILE A 261 -15.36 0.73 8.44
N GLY A 262 -15.49 1.98 8.00
CA GLY A 262 -16.68 2.79 8.27
C GLY A 262 -16.78 3.99 7.36
N TYR A 263 -17.98 4.56 7.32
CA TYR A 263 -18.26 5.86 6.72
C TYR A 263 -19.48 6.51 7.33
N ASP A 264 -19.53 7.83 7.29
CA ASP A 264 -20.67 8.68 7.55
C ASP A 264 -20.83 9.71 6.41
N PRO A 265 -21.75 10.70 6.48
CA PRO A 265 -21.89 11.69 5.41
C PRO A 265 -20.68 12.61 5.18
N GLU A 266 -19.77 12.71 6.14
CA GLU A 266 -18.63 13.64 6.09
C GLU A 266 -17.28 12.92 6.10
N HIS A 267 -17.20 11.70 6.69
CA HIS A 267 -15.94 11.00 6.97
C HIS A 267 -15.92 9.57 6.47
N VAL A 268 -14.71 9.09 6.31
CA VAL A 268 -14.35 7.67 6.18
C VAL A 268 -13.59 7.25 7.43
N THR A 269 -13.97 6.13 8.03
CA THR A 269 -13.22 5.52 9.13
C THR A 269 -12.29 4.46 8.59
N VAL A 270 -11.01 4.55 8.93
CA VAL A 270 -9.98 3.60 8.50
C VAL A 270 -9.30 2.94 9.70
N LEU A 271 -8.88 1.71 9.50
CA LEU A 271 -7.96 0.97 10.37
C LEU A 271 -6.58 0.95 9.68
N ASP A 272 -5.58 1.51 10.33
CA ASP A 272 -4.22 1.69 9.87
C ASP A 272 -3.26 1.09 10.91
N GLY A 273 -2.81 -0.12 10.65
CA GLY A 273 -2.14 -0.92 11.68
C GLY A 273 -3.06 -1.13 12.88
N ASP A 274 -2.63 -0.70 14.07
CA ASP A 274 -3.42 -0.79 15.31
C ASP A 274 -4.21 0.51 15.66
N ILE A 275 -4.26 1.47 14.72
CA ILE A 275 -4.89 2.78 14.92
C ILE A 275 -6.16 2.88 14.08
N ILE A 276 -7.25 3.33 14.69
CA ILE A 276 -8.49 3.69 14.00
C ILE A 276 -8.61 5.22 14.03
N TYR A 277 -8.88 5.81 12.88
CA TYR A 277 -9.14 7.24 12.77
C TYR A 277 -10.09 7.57 11.63
N GLU A 278 -10.66 8.77 11.68
CA GLU A 278 -11.54 9.31 10.65
C GLU A 278 -10.78 10.28 9.73
N SER A 279 -11.13 10.26 8.46
CA SER A 279 -10.63 11.21 7.47
C SER A 279 -11.82 11.83 6.72
N PRO A 280 -11.83 13.15 6.49
CA PRO A 280 -12.85 13.75 5.63
C PRO A 280 -12.91 13.09 4.26
N ILE A 281 -14.12 12.78 3.76
CA ILE A 281 -14.30 12.09 2.48
C ILE A 281 -13.49 12.75 1.33
N PRO A 282 -13.50 14.08 1.15
CA PRO A 282 -12.75 14.71 0.07
C PRO A 282 -11.23 14.45 0.16
N LYS A 283 -10.68 14.44 1.39
CA LYS A 283 -9.26 14.15 1.61
C LYS A 283 -8.94 12.69 1.35
N PHE A 284 -9.80 11.77 1.79
CA PHE A 284 -9.68 10.35 1.50
C PHE A 284 -9.69 10.08 -0.01
N ILE A 285 -10.64 10.66 -0.73
CA ILE A 285 -10.76 10.52 -2.19
C ILE A 285 -9.50 11.04 -2.90
N ASP A 286 -8.97 12.20 -2.50
CA ASP A 286 -7.75 12.77 -3.06
C ASP A 286 -6.56 11.82 -2.84
N SER A 287 -6.37 11.33 -1.62
CA SER A 287 -5.30 10.38 -1.27
C SER A 287 -5.40 9.07 -2.06
N TRP A 288 -6.58 8.48 -2.11
CA TRP A 288 -6.86 7.22 -2.79
C TRP A 288 -6.77 7.33 -4.32
N SER A 289 -7.11 8.49 -4.88
CA SER A 289 -7.03 8.75 -6.32
C SER A 289 -5.61 8.65 -6.87
N ALA A 290 -4.60 8.95 -6.04
CA ALA A 290 -3.20 8.99 -6.45
C ALA A 290 -2.73 7.68 -7.09
N LEU A 291 -3.22 6.54 -6.58
CA LEU A 291 -2.88 5.21 -7.09
C LEU A 291 -4.05 4.57 -7.87
N GLY A 292 -4.88 5.42 -8.53
CA GLY A 292 -5.90 4.99 -9.46
C GLY A 292 -7.09 4.30 -8.79
N TYR A 293 -7.46 4.72 -7.58
CA TYR A 293 -8.58 4.14 -6.82
C TYR A 293 -8.44 2.61 -6.66
N MET A 294 -7.21 2.19 -6.34
CA MET A 294 -6.84 0.80 -6.19
C MET A 294 -7.29 0.24 -4.84
N GLY A 295 -7.80 -0.98 -4.85
CA GLY A 295 -8.18 -1.68 -3.64
C GLY A 295 -8.34 -3.18 -3.81
N ILE A 296 -8.60 -3.87 -2.70
CA ILE A 296 -8.94 -5.30 -2.65
C ILE A 296 -10.29 -5.45 -1.97
N LEU A 297 -11.16 -6.19 -2.62
CA LEU A 297 -12.47 -6.61 -2.15
C LEU A 297 -12.45 -8.09 -1.78
N VAL A 298 -13.32 -8.50 -0.83
CA VAL A 298 -13.46 -9.89 -0.37
C VAL A 298 -14.93 -10.28 -0.29
N GLU A 299 -15.29 -11.42 -0.83
CA GLU A 299 -16.64 -12.03 -0.75
C GLU A 299 -16.67 -13.27 0.13
#